data_6b8ef1149ca87683ca609c5a4c8db3f5
#
_entry.id   6b8ef1149ca87683ca609c5a4c8db3f5
#
_cell.length_a   1.000
_cell.length_b   1.000
_cell.length_c   1.000
_cell.angle_alpha   90.00
_cell.angle_beta   90.00
_cell.angle_gamma   90.00
#
_symmetry.space_group_name_H-M   'P 1'
#
loop_
_entity.id
_entity.type
_entity.pdbx_description
1 polymer ?
#
loop_
_entity_poly.entity_id
_entity_poly.type
_entity_poly.pdbx_seq_one_letter_code
_entity_poly.pdbx_strand_id
1 'polypeptide(L)'
;MLDLGALVAYKGKPAKISAITTHKFELHFSDGSSRKVREKDFRFIHPCYTAINDSCPVGAMDVLQDFESESLTLKEITEWIFDDYTAQNAWCAYLLVEDSLYFYWTKDSVFIRPSEQTEAIQNQRDAKRIELESLNQCVEHINNNCISDDDSRWLQEVELVAYNLSKHAKLLDALSLGNNPESAHKLLIKIGFWQETTNPYPRRHGILADESHANEIIVTERIDLTHLNSYAIDNVGSNDADDAISIDGDKIWIHIADVASQVENDSELDGYAQNRISNLYLPDQIIHMLPPSLVPLCSLGEDEKSRALSIGFTLIDCQISNIEVAQSEIKVEKLSYDETDEVLDKHPELSQINILTKEHKAFRNDKGALRLDLPNVDIRLADGRVSLKKQEASESREMIAEMMVIAGRAIAQFALENNIAMPFVTQGEGSFSAETLQQKAHLTLSQMFKAARCFKRSKISTKSAPHSGLGLNSYLRVTSPIRRYLDLVVQQQLLNFINNKPTLDEAAIKSRIGQTNVVISKVNKATRQSVDHYKCLFLKQNNPWKGVGTVVEAHGSKVTVLIPELGMMTQLKLDPKPSLDDEVKIRVVAIDFENRLVDFKSL
;
A
#
# COMPACT_ATOMS: atom_id res chain seq x y z
N MET A 1 -27.05 -34.79 54.40
CA MET A 1 -25.98 -34.51 55.37
C MET A 1 -24.65 -34.95 54.77
N LEU A 2 -23.63 -34.11 54.88
CA LEU A 2 -22.30 -34.49 54.38
C LEU A 2 -21.60 -35.32 55.44
N ASP A 3 -21.41 -36.62 55.16
CA ASP A 3 -20.87 -37.60 56.10
C ASP A 3 -19.41 -37.96 55.77
N LEU A 4 -18.70 -38.44 56.80
CA LEU A 4 -17.36 -39.01 56.60
C LEU A 4 -17.43 -40.20 55.63
N GLY A 5 -16.51 -40.22 54.69
CA GLY A 5 -16.47 -41.28 53.68
C GLY A 5 -17.20 -40.94 52.38
N ALA A 6 -17.89 -39.82 52.29
CA ALA A 6 -18.61 -39.43 51.06
C ALA A 6 -17.65 -39.11 49.90
N LEU A 7 -18.11 -39.40 48.67
CA LEU A 7 -17.49 -39.01 47.41
C LEU A 7 -17.90 -37.60 47.05
N VAL A 8 -16.93 -36.75 46.78
CA VAL A 8 -17.15 -35.38 46.34
C VAL A 8 -16.28 -35.04 45.10
N ALA A 9 -16.72 -34.07 44.33
CA ALA A 9 -15.94 -33.48 43.23
C ALA A 9 -15.28 -32.17 43.69
N TYR A 10 -13.97 -32.08 43.56
CA TYR A 10 -13.20 -30.88 43.83
C TYR A 10 -12.34 -30.55 42.60
N LYS A 11 -12.64 -29.42 41.94
CA LYS A 11 -11.95 -28.99 40.69
C LYS A 11 -11.89 -30.10 39.61
N GLY A 12 -13.00 -30.81 39.41
CA GLY A 12 -13.10 -31.88 38.41
C GLY A 12 -12.40 -33.19 38.81
N LYS A 13 -11.93 -33.36 40.05
CA LYS A 13 -11.30 -34.60 40.58
C LYS A 13 -12.14 -35.23 41.67
N PRO A 14 -12.23 -36.60 41.69
CA PRO A 14 -12.90 -37.29 42.76
C PRO A 14 -12.07 -37.25 44.06
N ALA A 15 -12.73 -37.04 45.17
CA ALA A 15 -12.10 -37.05 46.50
C ALA A 15 -13.04 -37.62 47.54
N LYS A 16 -12.47 -38.20 48.62
CA LYS A 16 -13.16 -38.70 49.80
C LYS A 16 -13.13 -37.69 50.91
N ILE A 17 -14.24 -37.45 51.58
CA ILE A 17 -14.24 -36.70 52.84
C ILE A 17 -13.60 -37.55 53.92
N SER A 18 -12.41 -37.16 54.40
CA SER A 18 -11.64 -37.88 55.42
C SER A 18 -11.82 -37.28 56.83
N ALA A 19 -12.12 -35.99 56.97
CA ALA A 19 -12.41 -35.34 58.25
C ALA A 19 -13.35 -34.15 58.06
N ILE A 20 -14.20 -33.90 59.05
CA ILE A 20 -15.12 -32.78 59.12
C ILE A 20 -14.82 -31.97 60.38
N THR A 21 -14.58 -30.67 60.20
CA THR A 21 -14.41 -29.72 61.32
C THR A 21 -15.51 -28.64 61.21
N THR A 22 -15.65 -27.81 62.20
CA THR A 22 -16.75 -26.83 62.33
C THR A 22 -16.96 -25.93 61.10
N HIS A 23 -15.92 -25.71 60.29
CA HIS A 23 -15.97 -24.82 59.12
C HIS A 23 -15.19 -25.33 57.88
N LYS A 24 -14.58 -26.53 57.93
CA LYS A 24 -13.75 -27.08 56.86
C LYS A 24 -13.88 -28.59 56.77
N PHE A 25 -13.76 -29.07 55.55
CA PHE A 25 -13.71 -30.47 55.18
C PHE A 25 -12.29 -30.82 54.73
N GLU A 26 -11.77 -31.94 55.18
CA GLU A 26 -10.52 -32.48 54.66
C GLU A 26 -10.85 -33.51 53.57
N LEU A 27 -10.37 -33.23 52.38
CA LEU A 27 -10.54 -34.09 51.20
C LEU A 27 -9.28 -34.90 50.97
N HIS A 28 -9.42 -36.20 50.78
CA HIS A 28 -8.36 -37.13 50.42
C HIS A 28 -8.53 -37.61 48.99
N PHE A 29 -7.47 -37.49 48.17
CA PHE A 29 -7.47 -37.82 46.77
C PHE A 29 -6.80 -39.18 46.53
N SER A 30 -7.05 -39.78 45.35
CA SER A 30 -6.47 -41.06 44.93
C SER A 30 -4.93 -41.07 44.85
N ASP A 31 -4.30 -39.91 44.62
CA ASP A 31 -2.85 -39.70 44.59
C ASP A 31 -2.20 -39.62 46.00
N GLY A 32 -2.98 -39.84 47.09
CA GLY A 32 -2.54 -39.76 48.47
C GLY A 32 -2.46 -38.32 49.01
N SER A 33 -2.74 -37.31 48.23
CA SER A 33 -2.77 -35.92 48.73
C SER A 33 -4.04 -35.61 49.52
N SER A 34 -3.95 -34.62 50.45
CA SER A 34 -5.09 -34.15 51.23
C SER A 34 -5.19 -32.62 51.17
N ARG A 35 -6.42 -32.09 51.18
CA ARG A 35 -6.69 -30.64 51.19
C ARG A 35 -7.83 -30.28 52.12
N LYS A 36 -7.67 -29.17 52.85
CA LYS A 36 -8.71 -28.58 53.68
C LYS A 36 -9.46 -27.51 52.88
N VAL A 37 -10.76 -27.70 52.65
CA VAL A 37 -11.63 -26.89 51.82
C VAL A 37 -12.91 -26.50 52.55
N ARG A 38 -13.65 -25.52 52.05
CA ARG A 38 -14.98 -25.16 52.59
C ARG A 38 -16.04 -25.93 51.81
N GLU A 39 -17.22 -26.10 52.38
CA GLU A 39 -18.34 -26.78 51.74
C GLU A 39 -18.68 -26.26 50.35
N LYS A 40 -18.60 -24.95 50.16
CA LYS A 40 -18.87 -24.30 48.85
C LYS A 40 -17.80 -24.57 47.76
N ASP A 41 -16.67 -25.10 48.14
CA ASP A 41 -15.53 -25.30 47.22
C ASP A 41 -15.55 -26.68 46.56
N PHE A 42 -16.46 -27.60 46.95
CA PHE A 42 -16.64 -28.92 46.37
C PHE A 42 -18.12 -29.24 46.14
N ARG A 43 -18.41 -30.27 45.37
CA ARG A 43 -19.77 -30.74 45.15
C ARG A 43 -19.92 -32.18 45.67
N PHE A 44 -21.01 -32.43 46.38
CA PHE A 44 -21.37 -33.78 46.84
C PHE A 44 -21.80 -34.65 45.66
N ILE A 45 -21.30 -35.91 45.60
CA ILE A 45 -21.56 -36.85 44.53
C ILE A 45 -22.29 -38.10 45.05
N HIS A 46 -21.71 -38.78 46.05
CA HIS A 46 -22.27 -40.01 46.56
C HIS A 46 -21.95 -40.16 48.07
N PRO A 47 -22.84 -40.77 48.87
CA PRO A 47 -22.62 -40.97 50.34
C PRO A 47 -21.37 -41.78 50.68
N CYS A 48 -21.00 -42.73 49.84
CA CYS A 48 -19.86 -43.61 50.04
C CYS A 48 -18.81 -43.39 48.94
N TYR A 49 -17.55 -43.29 49.32
CA TYR A 49 -16.42 -43.31 48.38
C TYR A 49 -15.99 -44.75 48.11
N THR A 50 -15.85 -45.10 46.84
CA THR A 50 -15.14 -46.28 46.37
C THR A 50 -14.05 -45.86 45.39
N ALA A 51 -13.10 -46.72 45.06
CA ALA A 51 -12.12 -46.40 44.03
C ALA A 51 -12.85 -46.10 42.70
N ILE A 52 -12.60 -44.92 42.15
CA ILE A 52 -13.21 -44.48 40.88
C ILE A 52 -12.30 -44.88 39.73
N ASN A 53 -12.83 -45.56 38.73
CA ASN A 53 -12.14 -45.93 37.50
C ASN A 53 -12.35 -44.84 36.45
N ASP A 54 -11.39 -44.71 35.53
CA ASP A 54 -11.45 -43.73 34.42
C ASP A 54 -12.50 -44.12 33.36
N SER A 55 -12.98 -45.37 33.34
CA SER A 55 -14.01 -45.84 32.40
C SER A 55 -15.42 -45.72 33.00
N CYS A 56 -16.30 -45.04 32.25
CA CYS A 56 -17.71 -44.99 32.59
C CYS A 56 -18.50 -46.07 31.80
N PRO A 57 -19.48 -46.73 32.43
CA PRO A 57 -20.37 -47.63 31.70
C PRO A 57 -21.17 -46.86 30.65
N VAL A 58 -21.64 -47.57 29.60
CA VAL A 58 -22.56 -46.97 28.61
C VAL A 58 -23.92 -46.79 29.29
N GLY A 59 -24.35 -45.54 29.39
CA GLY A 59 -25.65 -45.20 29.99
C GLY A 59 -26.78 -45.13 28.95
N ALA A 60 -28.00 -45.33 29.36
CA ALA A 60 -29.22 -45.21 28.54
C ALA A 60 -29.60 -43.71 28.43
N MET A 61 -29.10 -43.02 27.40
CA MET A 61 -29.37 -41.57 27.25
C MET A 61 -30.77 -41.30 26.63
N ASP A 62 -31.40 -42.27 26.02
CA ASP A 62 -32.72 -42.17 25.35
C ASP A 62 -33.84 -41.88 26.36
N VAL A 63 -33.68 -42.31 27.61
CA VAL A 63 -34.63 -42.09 28.71
C VAL A 63 -34.81 -40.61 29.05
N LEU A 64 -33.85 -39.77 28.68
CA LEU A 64 -33.84 -38.34 29.00
C LEU A 64 -34.81 -37.52 28.15
N GLN A 65 -35.25 -38.02 26.99
CA GLN A 65 -36.12 -37.27 26.09
C GLN A 65 -37.53 -37.01 26.67
N ASP A 66 -37.97 -37.85 27.64
CA ASP A 66 -39.28 -37.72 28.25
C ASP A 66 -39.34 -36.70 29.38
N PHE A 67 -38.18 -36.13 29.81
CA PHE A 67 -38.06 -35.31 31.02
C PHE A 67 -37.49 -33.92 30.73
N GLU A 68 -37.67 -33.39 29.55
CA GLU A 68 -37.19 -32.04 29.19
C GLU A 68 -37.74 -30.99 30.18
N SER A 69 -36.85 -30.14 30.69
CA SER A 69 -37.14 -29.01 31.58
C SER A 69 -37.48 -29.37 33.03
N GLU A 70 -37.37 -30.61 33.47
CA GLU A 70 -37.50 -30.95 34.88
C GLU A 70 -36.22 -30.70 35.67
N SER A 71 -36.38 -30.33 36.94
CA SER A 71 -35.26 -30.15 37.87
C SER A 71 -34.97 -31.50 38.54
N LEU A 72 -33.78 -32.00 38.33
CA LEU A 72 -33.33 -33.30 38.80
C LEU A 72 -32.18 -33.19 39.79
N THR A 73 -32.07 -34.16 40.68
CA THR A 73 -30.87 -34.37 41.50
C THR A 73 -29.86 -35.23 40.75
N LEU A 74 -28.58 -35.13 41.11
CA LEU A 74 -27.57 -36.02 40.54
C LEU A 74 -27.84 -37.50 40.79
N LYS A 75 -28.51 -37.84 41.89
CA LYS A 75 -28.91 -39.18 42.22
C LYS A 75 -29.94 -39.71 41.22
N GLU A 76 -31.02 -38.97 40.95
CA GLU A 76 -32.05 -39.34 39.99
C GLU A 76 -31.46 -39.51 38.59
N ILE A 77 -30.60 -38.62 38.15
CA ILE A 77 -29.89 -38.77 36.87
C ILE A 77 -29.06 -40.04 36.85
N THR A 78 -28.36 -40.36 37.95
CA THR A 78 -27.54 -41.58 38.02
C THR A 78 -28.41 -42.84 37.87
N GLU A 79 -29.51 -42.89 38.62
CA GLU A 79 -30.43 -44.03 38.63
C GLU A 79 -31.12 -44.19 37.24
N TRP A 80 -31.45 -43.12 36.55
CA TRP A 80 -32.08 -43.17 35.24
C TRP A 80 -31.11 -43.57 34.10
N ILE A 81 -29.87 -43.13 34.18
CA ILE A 81 -28.90 -43.39 33.11
C ILE A 81 -28.22 -44.75 33.31
N PHE A 82 -27.96 -45.16 34.55
CA PHE A 82 -27.11 -46.31 34.88
C PHE A 82 -27.81 -47.37 35.74
N ASP A 83 -29.12 -47.26 35.97
CA ASP A 83 -30.00 -48.14 36.78
C ASP A 83 -29.67 -48.13 38.27
N ASP A 84 -28.37 -48.10 38.65
CA ASP A 84 -27.91 -48.21 40.05
C ASP A 84 -27.18 -46.95 40.54
N TYR A 85 -27.52 -46.46 41.72
CA TYR A 85 -26.81 -45.37 42.39
C TYR A 85 -25.59 -45.89 43.13
N THR A 86 -24.52 -46.15 42.42
CA THR A 86 -23.18 -46.46 42.96
C THR A 86 -22.26 -45.28 42.89
N ALA A 87 -21.15 -45.25 43.69
CA ALA A 87 -20.18 -44.18 43.65
C ALA A 87 -19.57 -43.99 42.25
N GLN A 88 -19.28 -45.10 41.51
CA GLN A 88 -18.78 -45.07 40.16
C GLN A 88 -19.78 -44.43 39.17
N ASN A 89 -21.05 -44.91 39.21
CA ASN A 89 -22.10 -44.41 38.34
C ASN A 89 -22.44 -42.94 38.62
N ALA A 90 -22.48 -42.55 39.93
CA ALA A 90 -22.70 -41.17 40.32
C ALA A 90 -21.55 -40.23 39.89
N TRP A 91 -20.31 -40.73 39.87
CA TRP A 91 -19.18 -39.98 39.29
C TRP A 91 -19.32 -39.83 37.77
N CYS A 92 -19.70 -40.86 37.09
CA CYS A 92 -19.94 -40.81 35.65
C CYS A 92 -21.12 -39.89 35.26
N ALA A 93 -22.22 -39.92 36.05
CA ALA A 93 -23.32 -38.96 35.88
C ALA A 93 -22.85 -37.51 36.10
N TYR A 94 -22.01 -37.28 37.13
CA TYR A 94 -21.42 -35.97 37.38
C TYR A 94 -20.57 -35.48 36.16
N LEU A 95 -19.75 -36.35 35.60
CA LEU A 95 -18.95 -36.01 34.42
C LEU A 95 -19.83 -35.67 33.20
N LEU A 96 -20.93 -36.36 32.97
CA LEU A 96 -21.90 -36.06 31.90
C LEU A 96 -22.56 -34.70 32.11
N VAL A 97 -22.85 -34.32 33.36
CA VAL A 97 -23.40 -32.99 33.67
C VAL A 97 -22.36 -31.90 33.48
N GLU A 98 -21.12 -32.13 33.93
CA GLU A 98 -20.00 -31.17 33.74
C GLU A 98 -19.64 -31.00 32.25
N ASP A 99 -19.79 -32.01 31.41
CA ASP A 99 -19.61 -31.87 29.93
C ASP A 99 -20.58 -30.86 29.32
N SER A 100 -21.70 -30.60 29.99
CA SER A 100 -22.69 -29.58 29.59
C SER A 100 -23.32 -29.77 28.22
N LEU A 101 -23.27 -30.94 27.64
CA LEU A 101 -23.95 -31.23 26.38
C LEU A 101 -25.45 -31.44 26.58
N TYR A 102 -25.79 -32.43 27.40
CA TYR A 102 -27.17 -32.83 27.69
C TYR A 102 -27.77 -32.15 28.90
N PHE A 103 -26.92 -31.62 29.82
CA PHE A 103 -27.32 -31.08 31.10
C PHE A 103 -26.73 -29.70 31.36
N TYR A 104 -27.33 -28.99 32.31
CA TYR A 104 -26.70 -27.80 32.91
C TYR A 104 -27.09 -27.66 34.39
N TRP A 105 -26.15 -27.09 35.17
CA TRP A 105 -26.38 -26.79 36.58
C TRP A 105 -27.11 -25.47 36.78
N THR A 106 -28.08 -25.47 37.70
CA THR A 106 -28.62 -24.23 38.26
C THR A 106 -28.59 -24.37 39.80
N LYS A 107 -27.61 -23.79 40.46
CA LYS A 107 -27.28 -23.97 41.87
C LYS A 107 -27.07 -25.46 42.20
N ASP A 108 -28.02 -26.10 42.90
CA ASP A 108 -27.92 -27.48 43.36
C ASP A 108 -28.77 -28.47 42.52
N SER A 109 -29.47 -27.97 41.53
CA SER A 109 -30.30 -28.79 40.66
C SER A 109 -29.67 -28.89 39.27
N VAL A 110 -29.89 -30.04 38.63
CA VAL A 110 -29.50 -30.31 37.24
C VAL A 110 -30.76 -30.26 36.37
N PHE A 111 -30.65 -29.62 35.26
CA PHE A 111 -31.71 -29.56 34.26
C PHE A 111 -31.25 -30.26 33.00
N ILE A 112 -32.19 -30.97 32.34
CA ILE A 112 -31.98 -31.57 31.03
C ILE A 112 -32.11 -30.46 29.99
N ARG A 113 -31.19 -30.42 29.05
CA ARG A 113 -31.19 -29.46 27.99
C ARG A 113 -32.17 -29.88 26.90
N PRO A 114 -33.01 -28.97 26.39
CA PRO A 114 -33.87 -29.28 25.23
C PRO A 114 -33.09 -29.81 24.04
N SER A 115 -33.68 -30.78 23.30
CA SER A 115 -33.05 -31.45 22.17
C SER A 115 -32.50 -30.46 21.13
N GLU A 116 -33.23 -29.41 20.80
CA GLU A 116 -32.79 -28.34 19.89
C GLU A 116 -31.49 -27.65 20.35
N GLN A 117 -31.36 -27.39 21.64
CA GLN A 117 -30.14 -26.78 22.21
C GLN A 117 -28.97 -27.76 22.25
N THR A 118 -29.25 -29.03 22.52
CA THR A 118 -28.24 -30.10 22.52
C THR A 118 -27.67 -30.29 21.12
N GLU A 119 -28.52 -30.36 20.08
CA GLU A 119 -28.10 -30.42 18.68
C GLU A 119 -27.28 -29.17 18.29
N ALA A 120 -27.70 -27.97 18.69
CA ALA A 120 -26.97 -26.76 18.41
C ALA A 120 -25.54 -26.76 19.02
N ILE A 121 -25.41 -27.24 20.27
CA ILE A 121 -24.08 -27.36 20.94
C ILE A 121 -23.24 -28.45 20.24
N GLN A 122 -23.84 -29.59 19.91
CA GLN A 122 -23.15 -30.68 19.22
C GLN A 122 -22.63 -30.19 17.86
N ASN A 123 -23.50 -29.58 17.07
CA ASN A 123 -23.12 -29.00 15.76
C ASN A 123 -21.97 -27.96 15.90
N GLN A 124 -22.01 -27.16 16.96
CA GLN A 124 -20.92 -26.21 17.25
C GLN A 124 -19.60 -26.91 17.62
N ARG A 125 -19.66 -28.00 18.39
CA ARG A 125 -18.48 -28.81 18.75
C ARG A 125 -17.90 -29.49 17.53
N ASP A 126 -18.76 -30.11 16.70
CA ASP A 126 -18.36 -30.78 15.47
C ASP A 126 -17.76 -29.78 14.47
N ALA A 127 -18.36 -28.61 14.29
CA ALA A 127 -17.81 -27.56 13.45
C ALA A 127 -16.40 -27.12 13.90
N LYS A 128 -16.20 -26.95 15.21
CA LYS A 128 -14.87 -26.60 15.78
C LYS A 128 -13.85 -27.73 15.58
N ARG A 129 -14.29 -28.99 15.74
CA ARG A 129 -13.41 -30.15 15.52
C ARG A 129 -12.97 -30.24 14.07
N ILE A 130 -13.93 -30.16 13.14
CA ILE A 130 -13.66 -30.17 11.69
C ILE A 130 -12.73 -29.00 11.31
N GLU A 131 -12.97 -27.81 11.86
CA GLU A 131 -12.12 -26.66 11.61
C GLU A 131 -10.68 -26.89 12.10
N LEU A 132 -10.52 -27.47 13.29
CA LEU A 132 -9.20 -27.78 13.85
C LEU A 132 -8.48 -28.89 13.07
N GLU A 133 -9.21 -29.93 12.65
CA GLU A 133 -8.69 -31.01 11.81
C GLU A 133 -8.20 -30.45 10.48
N SER A 134 -9.00 -29.60 9.81
CA SER A 134 -8.63 -28.95 8.55
C SER A 134 -7.41 -28.03 8.71
N LEU A 135 -7.33 -27.27 9.81
CA LEU A 135 -6.15 -26.45 10.11
C LEU A 135 -4.89 -27.30 10.29
N ASN A 136 -4.99 -28.40 11.05
CA ASN A 136 -3.85 -29.31 11.27
C ASN A 136 -3.41 -29.98 9.97
N GLN A 137 -4.33 -30.39 9.11
CA GLN A 137 -4.01 -30.90 7.78
C GLN A 137 -3.26 -29.88 6.93
N CYS A 138 -3.71 -28.62 6.90
CA CYS A 138 -3.01 -27.55 6.20
C CYS A 138 -1.57 -27.36 6.74
N VAL A 139 -1.37 -27.42 8.07
CA VAL A 139 -0.03 -27.35 8.68
C VAL A 139 0.85 -28.52 8.22
N GLU A 140 0.29 -29.74 8.15
CA GLU A 140 1.02 -30.93 7.65
C GLU A 140 1.37 -30.77 6.16
N HIS A 141 0.44 -30.30 5.33
CA HIS A 141 0.67 -30.03 3.91
C HIS A 141 1.80 -29.00 3.71
N ILE A 142 1.82 -27.93 4.50
CA ILE A 142 2.90 -26.92 4.45
C ILE A 142 4.26 -27.54 4.84
N ASN A 143 4.30 -28.34 5.92
CA ASN A 143 5.54 -28.96 6.38
C ASN A 143 6.08 -29.98 5.37
N ASN A 144 5.21 -30.62 4.61
CA ASN A 144 5.56 -31.60 3.57
C ASN A 144 5.69 -30.99 2.16
N ASN A 145 5.54 -29.66 2.01
CA ASN A 145 5.53 -28.94 0.73
C ASN A 145 4.51 -29.52 -0.29
N CYS A 146 3.33 -29.90 0.17
CA CYS A 146 2.26 -30.50 -0.66
C CYS A 146 0.93 -29.78 -0.47
N ILE A 147 0.86 -28.48 -0.82
CA ILE A 147 -0.35 -27.66 -0.71
C ILE A 147 -1.41 -28.15 -1.70
N SER A 148 -2.67 -28.18 -1.25
CA SER A 148 -3.85 -28.57 -2.00
C SER A 148 -4.88 -27.43 -2.09
N ASP A 149 -5.90 -27.61 -2.94
CA ASP A 149 -7.00 -26.64 -3.06
C ASP A 149 -7.80 -26.51 -1.76
N ASP A 150 -7.84 -27.56 -0.94
CA ASP A 150 -8.55 -27.57 0.36
C ASP A 150 -7.90 -26.62 1.38
N ASP A 151 -6.63 -26.26 1.19
CA ASP A 151 -5.89 -25.32 2.04
C ASP A 151 -6.22 -23.85 1.74
N SER A 152 -6.90 -23.58 0.62
CA SER A 152 -7.13 -22.22 0.08
C SER A 152 -7.74 -21.27 1.11
N ARG A 153 -8.68 -21.73 1.93
CA ARG A 153 -9.29 -20.93 3.00
C ARG A 153 -8.25 -20.38 3.97
N TRP A 154 -7.35 -21.23 4.45
CA TRP A 154 -6.33 -20.87 5.43
C TRP A 154 -5.26 -19.97 4.83
N LEU A 155 -4.91 -20.21 3.56
CA LEU A 155 -3.96 -19.38 2.82
C LEU A 155 -4.53 -17.99 2.52
N GLN A 156 -5.82 -17.88 2.21
CA GLN A 156 -6.50 -16.57 2.07
C GLN A 156 -6.51 -15.77 3.38
N GLU A 157 -6.69 -16.41 4.55
CA GLU A 157 -6.56 -15.72 5.84
C GLU A 157 -5.13 -15.16 6.02
N VAL A 158 -4.10 -15.92 5.65
CA VAL A 158 -2.70 -15.44 5.67
C VAL A 158 -2.49 -14.32 4.66
N GLU A 159 -3.08 -14.42 3.48
CA GLU A 159 -3.02 -13.38 2.44
C GLU A 159 -3.60 -12.05 2.93
N LEU A 160 -4.73 -12.09 3.65
CA LEU A 160 -5.29 -10.89 4.29
C LEU A 160 -4.32 -10.25 5.29
N VAL A 161 -3.56 -11.05 6.05
CA VAL A 161 -2.50 -10.53 6.93
C VAL A 161 -1.36 -9.96 6.10
N ALA A 162 -0.94 -10.64 5.01
CA ALA A 162 0.11 -10.17 4.12
C ALA A 162 -0.23 -8.83 3.46
N TYR A 163 -1.50 -8.57 3.16
CA TYR A 163 -2.01 -7.28 2.68
C TYR A 163 -2.30 -6.26 3.78
N ASN A 164 -2.06 -6.59 5.06
CA ASN A 164 -2.40 -5.75 6.22
C ASN A 164 -3.91 -5.41 6.31
N LEU A 165 -4.77 -6.30 5.81
CA LEU A 165 -6.23 -6.22 5.88
C LEU A 165 -6.79 -6.99 7.08
N SER A 166 -6.02 -7.93 7.64
CA SER A 166 -6.29 -8.62 8.90
C SER A 166 -5.07 -8.49 9.82
N LYS A 167 -5.32 -8.55 11.12
CA LYS A 167 -4.26 -8.56 12.15
C LYS A 167 -3.89 -9.98 12.59
N HIS A 168 -4.63 -10.99 12.15
CA HIS A 168 -4.52 -12.33 12.67
C HIS A 168 -4.94 -13.37 11.63
N ALA A 169 -4.20 -14.48 11.58
CA ALA A 169 -4.54 -15.70 10.86
C ALA A 169 -4.20 -16.91 11.72
N LYS A 170 -5.17 -17.84 11.90
CA LYS A 170 -4.99 -19.04 12.74
C LYS A 170 -3.84 -19.92 12.27
N LEU A 171 -3.62 -19.99 10.95
CA LEU A 171 -2.53 -20.74 10.36
C LEU A 171 -1.14 -20.20 10.76
N LEU A 172 -0.97 -18.88 10.87
CA LEU A 172 0.29 -18.29 11.34
C LEU A 172 0.58 -18.67 12.80
N ASP A 173 -0.44 -18.68 13.66
CA ASP A 173 -0.29 -19.13 15.05
C ASP A 173 0.06 -20.62 15.12
N ALA A 174 -0.63 -21.48 14.36
CA ALA A 174 -0.38 -22.91 14.31
C ALA A 174 1.06 -23.24 13.86
N LEU A 175 1.61 -22.42 12.96
CA LEU A 175 3.01 -22.50 12.50
C LEU A 175 4.01 -21.78 13.43
N SER A 176 3.55 -21.17 14.52
CA SER A 176 4.37 -20.34 15.43
C SER A 176 5.08 -19.18 14.73
N LEU A 177 4.43 -18.60 13.72
CA LEU A 177 4.91 -17.44 12.98
C LEU A 177 4.26 -16.15 13.52
N GLY A 178 4.95 -15.01 13.34
CA GLY A 178 4.39 -13.70 13.73
C GLY A 178 3.19 -13.30 12.86
N ASN A 179 2.13 -12.79 13.49
CA ASN A 179 0.98 -12.20 12.79
C ASN A 179 1.31 -10.78 12.31
N ASN A 180 2.15 -10.69 11.27
CA ASN A 180 2.53 -9.44 10.62
C ASN A 180 2.70 -9.64 9.11
N PRO A 181 2.59 -8.55 8.31
CA PRO A 181 2.64 -8.65 6.85
C PRO A 181 3.90 -9.30 6.29
N GLU A 182 5.06 -9.12 6.92
CA GLU A 182 6.35 -9.64 6.48
C GLU A 182 6.43 -11.16 6.67
N SER A 183 6.02 -11.66 7.84
CA SER A 183 5.97 -13.11 8.12
C SER A 183 4.97 -13.83 7.22
N ALA A 184 3.79 -13.25 7.02
CA ALA A 184 2.78 -13.77 6.11
C ALA A 184 3.28 -13.81 4.65
N HIS A 185 3.87 -12.71 4.18
CA HIS A 185 4.48 -12.62 2.84
C HIS A 185 5.57 -13.70 2.64
N LYS A 186 6.46 -13.85 3.63
CA LYS A 186 7.52 -14.87 3.61
C LYS A 186 6.96 -16.29 3.51
N LEU A 187 5.91 -16.59 4.28
CA LEU A 187 5.24 -17.90 4.22
C LEU A 187 4.66 -18.14 2.82
N LEU A 188 3.86 -17.20 2.30
CA LEU A 188 3.19 -17.33 1.00
C LEU A 188 4.16 -17.56 -0.16
N ILE A 189 5.33 -16.88 -0.16
CA ILE A 189 6.39 -17.13 -1.15
C ILE A 189 7.02 -18.51 -0.91
N LYS A 190 7.37 -18.85 0.33
CA LYS A 190 8.02 -20.12 0.67
C LYS A 190 7.25 -21.33 0.17
N ILE A 191 5.91 -21.27 0.28
CA ILE A 191 5.03 -22.37 -0.12
C ILE A 191 4.59 -22.30 -1.59
N GLY A 192 5.03 -21.28 -2.34
CA GLY A 192 4.69 -21.10 -3.75
C GLY A 192 3.27 -20.58 -4.02
N PHE A 193 2.52 -20.17 -2.99
CA PHE A 193 1.20 -19.54 -3.15
C PHE A 193 1.31 -18.14 -3.77
N TRP A 194 2.36 -17.41 -3.40
CA TRP A 194 2.78 -16.18 -4.07
C TRP A 194 4.10 -16.41 -4.83
N GLN A 195 4.24 -15.72 -5.95
CA GLN A 195 5.51 -15.61 -6.66
C GLN A 195 6.38 -14.51 -6.01
N GLU A 196 7.69 -14.56 -6.19
CA GLU A 196 8.60 -13.51 -5.72
C GLU A 196 8.32 -12.16 -6.41
N THR A 197 7.70 -12.18 -7.58
CA THR A 197 7.26 -10.99 -8.32
C THR A 197 5.96 -10.39 -7.79
N THR A 198 5.24 -11.07 -6.89
CA THR A 198 4.00 -10.54 -6.30
C THR A 198 4.28 -9.30 -5.47
N ASN A 199 3.65 -8.20 -5.83
CA ASN A 199 3.80 -6.89 -5.18
C ASN A 199 2.62 -6.58 -4.25
N PRO A 200 2.74 -6.78 -2.92
CA PRO A 200 1.64 -6.54 -2.00
C PRO A 200 1.46 -5.08 -1.58
N TYR A 201 2.43 -4.21 -1.88
CA TYR A 201 2.53 -2.89 -1.25
C TYR A 201 1.40 -1.92 -1.62
N PRO A 202 0.92 -1.82 -2.86
CA PRO A 202 -0.24 -0.98 -3.16
C PRO A 202 -1.44 -1.37 -2.29
N ARG A 203 -1.76 -2.67 -2.26
CA ARG A 203 -2.90 -3.20 -1.49
C ARG A 203 -2.73 -3.03 0.02
N ARG A 204 -1.49 -3.13 0.56
CA ARG A 204 -1.18 -2.83 1.97
C ARG A 204 -1.53 -1.39 2.38
N HIS A 205 -1.52 -0.47 1.43
CA HIS A 205 -1.86 0.94 1.64
C HIS A 205 -3.28 1.30 1.21
N GLY A 206 -4.11 0.30 0.88
CA GLY A 206 -5.49 0.48 0.46
C GLY A 206 -5.63 1.03 -0.96
N ILE A 207 -4.59 0.84 -1.80
CA ILE A 207 -4.60 1.22 -3.21
C ILE A 207 -4.90 -0.05 -4.02
N LEU A 208 -6.06 -0.05 -4.68
CA LEU A 208 -6.53 -1.17 -5.48
C LEU A 208 -6.56 -0.77 -6.96
N ALA A 209 -6.14 -1.69 -7.83
CA ALA A 209 -6.52 -1.62 -9.23
C ALA A 209 -8.04 -1.80 -9.32
N ASP A 210 -8.68 -1.03 -10.17
CA ASP A 210 -10.13 -1.04 -10.33
C ASP A 210 -10.45 -1.18 -11.82
N GLU A 211 -11.55 -1.87 -12.11
CA GLU A 211 -12.05 -2.14 -13.45
C GLU A 211 -13.30 -1.28 -13.78
N SER A 212 -13.47 -0.13 -13.09
CA SER A 212 -14.60 0.76 -13.37
C SER A 212 -14.54 1.30 -14.81
N HIS A 213 -15.72 1.44 -15.41
CA HIS A 213 -15.86 1.87 -16.80
C HIS A 213 -16.49 3.26 -16.89
N ALA A 214 -15.98 4.10 -17.80
CA ALA A 214 -16.63 5.31 -18.26
C ALA A 214 -17.25 5.03 -19.64
N ASN A 215 -18.51 5.38 -19.82
CA ASN A 215 -19.29 4.87 -20.96
C ASN A 215 -19.60 5.89 -22.07
N GLU A 216 -19.42 7.19 -21.85
CA GLU A 216 -19.80 8.20 -22.86
C GLU A 216 -18.77 9.33 -22.94
N ILE A 217 -18.57 9.86 -24.15
CA ILE A 217 -17.70 11.01 -24.38
C ILE A 217 -18.57 12.24 -24.54
N ILE A 218 -18.31 13.27 -23.72
CA ILE A 218 -18.94 14.58 -23.86
C ILE A 218 -18.27 15.34 -25.02
N VAL A 219 -19.07 15.73 -25.99
CA VAL A 219 -18.60 16.52 -27.15
C VAL A 219 -18.85 18.00 -26.89
N THR A 220 -17.83 18.83 -27.06
CA THR A 220 -17.90 20.29 -26.89
C THR A 220 -17.41 21.00 -28.16
N GLU A 221 -17.81 22.26 -28.37
CA GLU A 221 -17.25 23.09 -29.43
C GLU A 221 -15.77 23.39 -29.20
N ARG A 222 -14.96 23.32 -30.26
CA ARG A 222 -13.51 23.44 -30.17
C ARG A 222 -12.97 24.27 -31.33
N ILE A 223 -11.88 25.00 -31.08
CA ILE A 223 -11.14 25.64 -32.18
C ILE A 223 -10.34 24.58 -32.94
N ASP A 224 -10.24 24.74 -34.24
CA ASP A 224 -9.47 23.83 -35.09
C ASP A 224 -8.00 24.29 -35.18
N LEU A 225 -7.12 23.53 -34.56
CA LEU A 225 -5.66 23.67 -34.60
C LEU A 225 -4.99 22.49 -35.33
N THR A 226 -5.76 21.71 -36.11
CA THR A 226 -5.25 20.53 -36.81
C THR A 226 -4.26 20.88 -37.94
N HIS A 227 -4.17 22.16 -38.31
CA HIS A 227 -3.21 22.67 -39.28
C HIS A 227 -1.79 22.84 -38.72
N LEU A 228 -1.64 22.79 -37.38
CA LEU A 228 -0.35 22.86 -36.69
C LEU A 228 0.29 21.46 -36.58
N ASN A 229 1.60 21.38 -36.76
CA ASN A 229 2.35 20.19 -36.43
C ASN A 229 2.48 20.11 -34.90
N SER A 230 1.78 19.17 -34.29
CA SER A 230 1.80 18.99 -32.82
C SER A 230 2.48 17.69 -32.45
N TYR A 231 3.51 17.76 -31.60
CA TYR A 231 4.38 16.64 -31.24
C TYR A 231 4.12 16.22 -29.79
N ALA A 232 3.67 14.97 -29.60
CA ALA A 232 3.66 14.32 -28.29
C ALA A 232 4.94 13.49 -28.14
N ILE A 233 5.82 13.89 -27.22
CA ILE A 233 7.15 13.28 -27.04
C ILE A 233 7.23 12.61 -25.67
N ASP A 234 7.32 11.27 -25.66
CA ASP A 234 7.29 10.47 -24.43
C ASP A 234 8.20 9.23 -24.53
N ASN A 235 8.17 8.36 -23.54
CA ASN A 235 8.88 7.09 -23.55
C ASN A 235 8.30 6.14 -24.61
N VAL A 236 9.13 5.28 -25.16
CA VAL A 236 8.69 4.23 -26.09
C VAL A 236 7.57 3.39 -25.46
N GLY A 237 6.43 3.29 -26.15
CA GLY A 237 5.28 2.49 -25.71
C GLY A 237 4.37 3.19 -24.68
N SER A 238 4.50 4.50 -24.46
CA SER A 238 3.53 5.28 -23.70
C SER A 238 2.20 5.35 -24.44
N ASN A 239 1.09 5.06 -23.70
CA ASN A 239 -0.29 5.10 -24.22
C ASN A 239 -1.15 6.12 -23.46
N ASP A 240 -0.54 6.95 -22.61
CA ASP A 240 -1.22 7.95 -21.78
C ASP A 240 -0.58 9.34 -21.97
N ALA A 241 -0.33 9.75 -23.21
CA ALA A 241 0.24 11.06 -23.52
C ALA A 241 -0.67 12.19 -23.05
N ASP A 242 -0.18 12.94 -22.04
CA ASP A 242 -0.88 14.07 -21.43
C ASP A 242 -0.69 15.37 -22.21
N ASP A 243 0.46 15.53 -22.89
CA ASP A 243 0.89 16.81 -23.48
C ASP A 243 1.48 16.65 -24.88
N ALA A 244 1.29 17.70 -25.68
CA ALA A 244 1.93 17.89 -26.97
C ALA A 244 2.32 19.36 -27.14
N ILE A 245 3.28 19.63 -28.03
CA ILE A 245 3.80 20.97 -28.29
C ILE A 245 3.71 21.29 -29.78
N SER A 246 3.44 22.55 -30.10
CA SER A 246 3.56 23.09 -31.46
C SER A 246 3.98 24.55 -31.43
N ILE A 247 4.38 25.07 -32.58
CA ILE A 247 4.74 26.46 -32.79
C ILE A 247 4.09 27.00 -34.06
N ASP A 248 3.55 28.23 -33.97
CA ASP A 248 2.95 28.95 -35.07
C ASP A 248 3.57 30.35 -35.15
N GLY A 249 4.60 30.50 -35.97
CA GLY A 249 5.42 31.72 -35.98
C GLY A 249 6.10 31.99 -34.65
N ASP A 250 5.72 33.07 -33.97
CA ASP A 250 6.23 33.43 -32.65
C ASP A 250 5.36 32.90 -31.50
N LYS A 251 4.21 32.29 -31.82
CA LYS A 251 3.28 31.74 -30.84
C LYS A 251 3.58 30.30 -30.55
N ILE A 252 3.83 30.01 -29.30
CA ILE A 252 4.04 28.65 -28.78
C ILE A 252 2.69 28.13 -28.28
N TRP A 253 2.39 26.88 -28.61
CA TRP A 253 1.24 26.17 -28.10
C TRP A 253 1.66 24.95 -27.29
N ILE A 254 1.07 24.79 -26.13
CA ILE A 254 1.16 23.60 -25.31
C ILE A 254 -0.26 23.02 -25.20
N HIS A 255 -0.42 21.84 -25.75
CA HIS A 255 -1.69 21.14 -25.81
C HIS A 255 -1.73 20.10 -24.71
N ILE A 256 -2.73 20.18 -23.84
CA ILE A 256 -2.92 19.25 -22.72
C ILE A 256 -4.16 18.43 -22.98
N ALA A 257 -4.11 17.12 -22.81
CA ALA A 257 -5.24 16.21 -22.91
C ALA A 257 -6.46 16.77 -22.16
N ASP A 258 -7.61 16.93 -22.83
CA ASP A 258 -8.79 17.59 -22.25
C ASP A 258 -9.62 16.63 -21.38
N VAL A 259 -9.08 16.30 -20.21
CA VAL A 259 -9.73 15.42 -19.23
C VAL A 259 -10.90 16.13 -18.54
N ALA A 260 -10.79 17.43 -18.29
CA ALA A 260 -11.81 18.19 -17.55
C ALA A 260 -13.16 18.29 -18.29
N SER A 261 -13.16 18.15 -19.62
CA SER A 261 -14.40 18.05 -20.39
C SER A 261 -15.17 16.75 -20.11
N GLN A 262 -14.49 15.70 -19.65
CA GLN A 262 -15.06 14.39 -19.33
C GLN A 262 -15.29 14.21 -17.83
N VAL A 263 -14.53 14.93 -16.99
CA VAL A 263 -14.55 14.83 -15.54
C VAL A 263 -14.93 16.18 -14.95
N GLU A 264 -16.24 16.44 -14.85
CA GLU A 264 -16.74 17.68 -14.26
C GLU A 264 -16.50 17.72 -12.73
N ASN A 265 -16.37 18.94 -12.19
CA ASN A 265 -16.24 19.15 -10.74
C ASN A 265 -17.35 18.45 -9.97
N ASP A 266 -17.00 17.76 -8.87
CA ASP A 266 -17.90 17.07 -7.96
C ASP A 266 -18.73 15.94 -8.61
N SER A 267 -18.38 15.51 -9.84
CA SER A 267 -18.94 14.31 -10.47
C SER A 267 -18.44 13.03 -9.79
N GLU A 268 -19.06 11.89 -10.09
CA GLU A 268 -18.59 10.59 -9.62
C GLU A 268 -17.15 10.29 -10.09
N LEU A 269 -16.83 10.64 -11.34
CA LEU A 269 -15.47 10.52 -11.90
C LEU A 269 -14.47 11.45 -11.21
N ASP A 270 -14.86 12.66 -10.83
CA ASP A 270 -14.02 13.57 -10.04
C ASP A 270 -13.72 12.97 -8.66
N GLY A 271 -14.76 12.44 -7.98
CA GLY A 271 -14.58 11.71 -6.72
C GLY A 271 -13.70 10.48 -6.84
N TYR A 272 -13.80 9.75 -7.95
CA TYR A 272 -12.94 8.61 -8.25
C TYR A 272 -11.47 9.04 -8.41
N ALA A 273 -11.19 10.07 -9.21
CA ALA A 273 -9.86 10.63 -9.41
C ALA A 273 -9.27 11.20 -8.10
N GLN A 274 -10.09 11.89 -7.30
CA GLN A 274 -9.72 12.48 -6.03
C GLN A 274 -9.30 11.43 -4.99
N ASN A 275 -9.94 10.27 -4.97
CA ASN A 275 -9.59 9.18 -4.06
C ASN A 275 -8.26 8.50 -4.41
N ARG A 276 -7.80 8.63 -5.66
CA ARG A 276 -6.55 8.07 -6.16
C ARG A 276 -5.41 9.08 -6.24
N ILE A 277 -5.70 10.33 -6.53
CA ILE A 277 -4.83 11.50 -6.67
C ILE A 277 -3.77 11.44 -7.77
N SER A 278 -3.25 10.29 -8.12
CA SER A 278 -2.28 10.13 -9.21
C SER A 278 -2.20 8.68 -9.70
N ASN A 279 -1.70 8.51 -10.93
CA ASN A 279 -1.24 7.20 -11.38
C ASN A 279 -0.08 6.72 -10.51
N LEU A 280 -0.04 5.39 -10.29
CA LEU A 280 1.14 4.71 -9.76
C LEU A 280 1.76 3.90 -10.90
N TYR A 281 2.94 4.29 -11.33
CA TYR A 281 3.76 3.54 -12.27
C TYR A 281 4.66 2.59 -11.48
N LEU A 282 4.31 1.32 -11.50
CA LEU A 282 5.02 0.25 -10.80
C LEU A 282 5.66 -0.69 -11.81
N PRO A 283 6.73 -1.41 -11.47
CA PRO A 283 7.39 -2.32 -12.39
C PRO A 283 6.51 -3.46 -12.92
N ASP A 284 5.48 -3.84 -12.16
CA ASP A 284 4.52 -4.92 -12.47
C ASP A 284 3.21 -4.43 -13.09
N GLN A 285 2.80 -3.20 -12.81
CA GLN A 285 1.51 -2.67 -13.25
C GLN A 285 1.45 -1.15 -13.21
N ILE A 286 0.48 -0.59 -13.91
CA ILE A 286 0.07 0.80 -13.76
C ILE A 286 -1.29 0.81 -13.08
N ILE A 287 -1.39 1.51 -11.93
CA ILE A 287 -2.69 1.77 -11.30
C ILE A 287 -3.09 3.19 -11.68
N HIS A 288 -4.09 3.30 -12.54
CA HIS A 288 -4.53 4.57 -13.10
C HIS A 288 -5.32 5.41 -12.08
N MET A 289 -5.19 6.72 -12.16
CA MET A 289 -6.01 7.70 -11.44
C MET A 289 -7.44 7.75 -11.99
N LEU A 290 -7.57 7.67 -13.28
CA LEU A 290 -8.85 7.61 -14.00
C LEU A 290 -9.24 6.17 -14.28
N PRO A 291 -10.53 5.88 -14.55
CA PRO A 291 -10.93 4.57 -15.06
C PRO A 291 -10.09 4.17 -16.29
N PRO A 292 -9.59 2.92 -16.36
CA PRO A 292 -8.74 2.49 -17.48
C PRO A 292 -9.37 2.67 -18.86
N SER A 293 -10.71 2.60 -18.96
CA SER A 293 -11.47 2.83 -20.19
C SER A 293 -11.47 4.30 -20.64
N LEU A 294 -11.30 5.26 -19.72
CA LEU A 294 -11.29 6.69 -20.01
C LEU A 294 -9.91 7.18 -20.47
N VAL A 295 -8.84 6.54 -20.02
CA VAL A 295 -7.45 6.97 -20.33
C VAL A 295 -7.19 7.08 -21.81
N PRO A 296 -7.43 6.05 -22.67
CA PRO A 296 -7.20 6.16 -24.12
C PRO A 296 -8.07 7.22 -24.78
N LEU A 297 -9.30 7.45 -24.27
CA LEU A 297 -10.23 8.43 -24.84
C LEU A 297 -9.82 9.88 -24.58
N CYS A 298 -9.00 10.11 -23.55
CA CYS A 298 -8.45 11.42 -23.23
C CYS A 298 -7.04 11.62 -23.77
N SER A 299 -6.27 10.53 -23.98
CA SER A 299 -4.85 10.59 -24.36
C SER A 299 -4.66 11.20 -25.75
N LEU A 300 -3.58 11.96 -25.90
CA LEU A 300 -3.24 12.59 -27.17
C LEU A 300 -2.62 11.60 -28.15
N GLY A 301 -3.00 11.70 -29.43
CA GLY A 301 -2.44 10.89 -30.52
C GLY A 301 -2.94 9.45 -30.57
N GLU A 302 -4.01 9.10 -29.87
CA GLU A 302 -4.68 7.79 -30.01
C GLU A 302 -5.65 7.77 -31.19
N ASP A 303 -6.31 8.90 -31.47
CA ASP A 303 -7.21 9.10 -32.60
C ASP A 303 -6.59 10.02 -33.65
N GLU A 304 -7.17 10.08 -34.88
CA GLU A 304 -6.72 10.98 -35.97
C GLU A 304 -6.74 12.45 -35.52
N LYS A 305 -7.71 12.82 -34.70
CA LYS A 305 -7.81 14.12 -34.05
C LYS A 305 -7.93 13.95 -32.53
N SER A 306 -7.10 14.64 -31.81
CA SER A 306 -7.09 14.63 -30.34
C SER A 306 -7.75 15.88 -29.78
N ARG A 307 -8.44 15.71 -28.64
CA ARG A 307 -9.06 16.79 -27.90
C ARG A 307 -8.10 17.34 -26.87
N ALA A 308 -7.85 18.64 -26.90
CA ALA A 308 -6.91 19.28 -25.99
C ALA A 308 -7.50 20.54 -25.36
N LEU A 309 -7.02 20.88 -24.18
CA LEU A 309 -7.02 22.25 -23.67
C LEU A 309 -5.67 22.85 -24.08
N SER A 310 -5.69 23.80 -25.01
CA SER A 310 -4.49 24.40 -25.58
C SER A 310 -4.16 25.71 -24.92
N ILE A 311 -2.89 25.88 -24.56
CA ILE A 311 -2.31 27.06 -23.94
C ILE A 311 -1.39 27.71 -24.96
N GLY A 312 -1.84 28.81 -25.56
CA GLY A 312 -1.05 29.60 -26.51
C GLY A 312 -0.42 30.81 -25.82
N PHE A 313 0.82 31.14 -26.13
CA PHE A 313 1.50 32.33 -25.61
C PHE A 313 2.68 32.72 -26.50
N THR A 314 3.15 33.97 -26.34
CA THR A 314 4.39 34.45 -26.96
C THR A 314 5.47 34.53 -25.89
N LEU A 315 6.69 34.05 -26.20
CA LEU A 315 7.84 34.08 -25.30
C LEU A 315 8.96 34.90 -25.96
N ILE A 316 9.14 36.15 -25.47
CA ILE A 316 10.17 37.06 -25.95
C ILE A 316 11.03 37.47 -24.75
N ASP A 317 12.37 37.37 -24.87
CA ASP A 317 13.29 37.65 -23.78
C ASP A 317 12.91 36.96 -22.45
N CYS A 318 12.46 35.74 -22.55
CA CYS A 318 11.90 34.93 -21.43
C CYS A 318 10.70 35.56 -20.70
N GLN A 319 10.03 36.54 -21.30
CA GLN A 319 8.75 37.10 -20.81
C GLN A 319 7.58 36.49 -21.56
N ILE A 320 6.59 36.02 -20.79
CA ILE A 320 5.38 35.44 -21.33
C ILE A 320 4.34 36.54 -21.52
N SER A 321 3.72 36.60 -22.71
CA SER A 321 2.65 37.53 -23.06
C SER A 321 1.62 36.87 -23.96
N ASN A 322 0.48 37.54 -24.16
CA ASN A 322 -0.60 37.09 -25.04
C ASN A 322 -1.09 35.66 -24.70
N ILE A 323 -1.28 35.40 -23.42
CA ILE A 323 -1.72 34.07 -22.98
C ILE A 323 -3.17 33.84 -23.41
N GLU A 324 -3.39 32.76 -24.15
CA GLU A 324 -4.68 32.30 -24.61
C GLU A 324 -4.91 30.86 -24.10
N VAL A 325 -6.12 30.56 -23.65
CA VAL A 325 -6.53 29.21 -23.24
C VAL A 325 -7.80 28.87 -24.00
N ALA A 326 -7.79 27.76 -24.73
CA ALA A 326 -8.93 27.33 -25.53
C ALA A 326 -9.05 25.81 -25.59
N GLN A 327 -10.30 25.32 -25.68
CA GLN A 327 -10.55 23.94 -26.09
C GLN A 327 -10.28 23.81 -27.59
N SER A 328 -9.50 22.82 -28.00
CA SER A 328 -9.07 22.64 -29.37
C SER A 328 -9.16 21.20 -29.87
N GLU A 329 -9.20 21.03 -31.18
CA GLU A 329 -8.86 19.81 -31.89
C GLU A 329 -7.47 19.96 -32.51
N ILE A 330 -6.62 18.97 -32.33
CA ILE A 330 -5.24 18.93 -32.82
C ILE A 330 -4.98 17.61 -33.55
N LYS A 331 -3.98 17.59 -34.41
CA LYS A 331 -3.44 16.38 -35.03
C LYS A 331 -2.05 16.13 -34.44
N VAL A 332 -1.85 14.97 -33.80
CA VAL A 332 -0.65 14.69 -33.02
C VAL A 332 0.24 13.67 -33.72
N GLU A 333 1.51 13.99 -33.86
CA GLU A 333 2.59 13.06 -34.18
C GLU A 333 3.23 12.59 -32.87
N LYS A 334 3.25 11.27 -32.64
CA LYS A 334 3.89 10.67 -31.45
C LYS A 334 5.33 10.33 -31.77
N LEU A 335 6.24 10.82 -30.94
CA LEU A 335 7.67 10.55 -31.02
C LEU A 335 8.18 10.05 -29.66
N SER A 336 9.15 9.17 -29.69
CA SER A 336 9.93 8.85 -28.49
C SER A 336 11.02 9.90 -28.24
N TYR A 337 11.53 9.97 -27.00
CA TYR A 337 12.68 10.83 -26.70
C TYR A 337 13.90 10.48 -27.56
N ASP A 338 14.18 9.20 -27.78
CA ASP A 338 15.32 8.74 -28.57
C ASP A 338 15.17 9.17 -30.05
N GLU A 339 13.98 8.98 -30.67
CA GLU A 339 13.68 9.43 -32.03
C GLU A 339 13.78 10.96 -32.16
N THR A 340 13.28 11.68 -31.13
CA THR A 340 13.36 13.15 -31.15
C THR A 340 14.80 13.64 -31.08
N ASP A 341 15.66 13.04 -30.23
CA ASP A 341 17.08 13.41 -30.13
C ASP A 341 17.82 13.22 -31.48
N GLU A 342 17.44 12.21 -32.29
CA GLU A 342 18.05 11.97 -33.62
C GLU A 342 17.68 13.04 -34.66
N VAL A 343 16.52 13.67 -34.54
CA VAL A 343 15.98 14.63 -35.50
C VAL A 343 15.99 16.07 -35.03
N LEU A 344 16.29 16.32 -33.75
CA LEU A 344 16.14 17.61 -33.08
C LEU A 344 16.81 18.78 -33.83
N ASP A 345 18.03 18.59 -34.31
CA ASP A 345 18.79 19.62 -35.06
C ASP A 345 18.32 19.76 -36.52
N LYS A 346 17.61 18.77 -37.05
CA LYS A 346 17.18 18.71 -38.46
C LYS A 346 15.73 19.18 -38.63
N HIS A 347 14.97 19.21 -37.55
CA HIS A 347 13.56 19.58 -37.57
C HIS A 347 13.39 21.04 -37.13
N PRO A 348 13.01 21.95 -38.06
CA PRO A 348 13.04 23.39 -37.77
C PRO A 348 12.22 23.80 -36.55
N GLU A 349 10.99 23.26 -36.38
CA GLU A 349 10.09 23.61 -35.26
C GLU A 349 10.63 23.10 -33.94
N LEU A 350 11.07 21.82 -33.89
CA LEU A 350 11.64 21.25 -32.66
C LEU A 350 12.95 21.94 -32.27
N SER A 351 13.79 22.26 -33.26
CA SER A 351 15.02 23.02 -33.06
C SER A 351 14.75 24.43 -32.50
N GLN A 352 13.74 25.11 -33.00
CA GLN A 352 13.32 26.43 -32.48
C GLN A 352 12.82 26.34 -31.04
N ILE A 353 11.95 25.36 -30.74
CA ILE A 353 11.46 25.11 -29.39
C ILE A 353 12.63 24.79 -28.44
N ASN A 354 13.58 23.97 -28.89
CA ASN A 354 14.75 23.61 -28.10
C ASN A 354 15.63 24.82 -27.74
N ILE A 355 15.82 25.75 -28.68
CA ILE A 355 16.54 27.01 -28.43
C ILE A 355 15.82 27.84 -27.36
N LEU A 356 14.51 28.05 -27.52
CA LEU A 356 13.69 28.80 -26.56
C LEU A 356 13.71 28.19 -25.14
N THR A 357 13.66 26.86 -25.07
CA THR A 357 13.72 26.16 -23.77
C THR A 357 15.09 26.28 -23.12
N LYS A 358 16.18 26.26 -23.87
CA LYS A 358 17.55 26.50 -23.37
C LYS A 358 17.70 27.91 -22.83
N GLU A 359 17.19 28.92 -23.53
CA GLU A 359 17.19 30.31 -23.08
C GLU A 359 16.38 30.50 -21.80
N HIS A 360 15.17 29.92 -21.74
CA HIS A 360 14.33 29.99 -20.54
C HIS A 360 14.97 29.27 -19.34
N LYS A 361 15.60 28.12 -19.57
CA LYS A 361 16.36 27.40 -18.54
C LYS A 361 17.52 28.24 -18.00
N ALA A 362 18.27 28.92 -18.89
CA ALA A 362 19.34 29.85 -18.50
C ALA A 362 18.78 31.00 -17.65
N PHE A 363 17.71 31.65 -18.11
CA PHE A 363 17.01 32.70 -17.35
C PHE A 363 16.61 32.23 -15.92
N ARG A 364 16.06 31.03 -15.78
CA ARG A 364 15.70 30.52 -14.45
C ARG A 364 16.93 30.24 -13.58
N ASN A 365 18.00 29.74 -14.19
CA ASN A 365 19.26 29.50 -13.49
C ASN A 365 19.83 30.84 -12.94
N ASP A 366 19.76 31.91 -13.69
CA ASP A 366 20.17 33.26 -13.24
C ASP A 366 19.28 33.75 -12.08
N LYS A 367 18.01 33.34 -12.04
CA LYS A 367 17.08 33.61 -10.93
C LYS A 367 17.23 32.65 -9.74
N GLY A 368 18.23 31.78 -9.74
CA GLY A 368 18.54 30.92 -8.61
C GLY A 368 18.02 29.49 -8.73
N ALA A 369 17.44 29.10 -9.86
CA ALA A 369 17.08 27.71 -10.07
C ALA A 369 18.30 26.79 -9.88
N LEU A 370 18.05 25.62 -9.29
CA LEU A 370 19.07 24.59 -9.12
C LEU A 370 18.45 23.22 -9.40
N ARG A 371 18.93 22.58 -10.46
CA ARG A 371 18.60 21.20 -10.78
C ARG A 371 19.67 20.27 -10.25
N LEU A 372 19.26 19.16 -9.70
CA LEU A 372 20.12 18.10 -9.19
C LEU A 372 19.87 16.83 -10.00
N ASP A 373 20.87 16.39 -10.75
CA ASP A 373 20.81 15.18 -11.57
C ASP A 373 21.36 13.97 -10.79
N LEU A 374 20.66 13.59 -9.72
CA LEU A 374 21.00 12.39 -8.97
C LEU A 374 20.66 11.14 -9.79
N PRO A 375 21.51 10.11 -9.74
CA PRO A 375 21.27 8.86 -10.47
C PRO A 375 19.91 8.23 -10.13
N ASN A 376 19.13 7.96 -11.15
CA ASN A 376 17.88 7.24 -11.08
C ASN A 376 17.89 6.04 -12.03
N VAL A 377 17.10 5.02 -11.73
CA VAL A 377 17.02 3.80 -12.52
C VAL A 377 15.56 3.49 -12.87
N ASP A 378 15.34 3.12 -14.12
CA ASP A 378 14.10 2.54 -14.59
C ASP A 378 14.10 1.05 -14.28
N ILE A 379 13.02 0.56 -13.68
CA ILE A 379 12.85 -0.84 -13.31
C ILE A 379 11.82 -1.45 -14.24
N ARG A 380 12.17 -2.55 -14.88
CA ARG A 380 11.26 -3.30 -15.76
C ARG A 380 11.17 -4.75 -15.30
N LEU A 381 9.95 -5.25 -15.22
CA LEU A 381 9.65 -6.66 -14.99
C LEU A 381 9.16 -7.25 -16.32
N ALA A 382 9.86 -8.26 -16.83
CA ALA A 382 9.46 -9.01 -18.02
C ALA A 382 9.75 -10.49 -17.78
N ASP A 383 8.79 -11.35 -18.06
CA ASP A 383 8.90 -12.81 -17.93
C ASP A 383 9.46 -13.26 -16.55
N GLY A 384 9.03 -12.60 -15.48
CA GLY A 384 9.47 -12.89 -14.11
C GLY A 384 10.88 -12.40 -13.77
N ARG A 385 11.58 -11.73 -14.71
CA ARG A 385 12.91 -11.17 -14.50
C ARG A 385 12.87 -9.66 -14.38
N VAL A 386 13.63 -9.16 -13.41
CA VAL A 386 13.79 -7.71 -13.19
C VAL A 386 15.06 -7.24 -13.88
N SER A 387 14.95 -6.14 -14.61
CA SER A 387 16.08 -5.39 -15.18
C SER A 387 16.10 -3.96 -14.66
N LEU A 388 17.28 -3.42 -14.47
CA LEU A 388 17.52 -2.03 -14.09
C LEU A 388 18.26 -1.33 -15.22
N LYS A 389 17.73 -0.20 -15.71
CA LYS A 389 18.40 0.65 -16.71
C LYS A 389 18.60 2.04 -16.10
N LYS A 390 19.85 2.51 -16.08
CA LYS A 390 20.14 3.90 -15.68
C LYS A 390 19.47 4.85 -16.69
N GLN A 391 18.79 5.87 -16.18
CA GLN A 391 18.25 6.94 -17.00
C GLN A 391 19.41 7.77 -17.57
N GLU A 392 19.49 7.87 -18.88
CA GLU A 392 20.48 8.71 -19.56
C GLU A 392 19.93 10.14 -19.75
N ALA A 393 20.83 11.10 -19.75
CA ALA A 393 20.47 12.48 -20.09
C ALA A 393 20.05 12.52 -21.57
N SER A 394 18.91 13.18 -21.86
CA SER A 394 18.35 13.34 -23.20
C SER A 394 18.00 14.82 -23.39
N GLU A 395 18.37 15.40 -24.52
CA GLU A 395 18.11 16.79 -24.83
C GLU A 395 16.62 17.06 -25.03
N SER A 396 15.93 16.16 -25.75
CA SER A 396 14.49 16.22 -25.94
C SER A 396 13.71 16.11 -24.62
N ARG A 397 14.17 15.25 -23.69
CA ARG A 397 13.59 15.15 -22.35
C ARG A 397 13.74 16.43 -21.55
N GLU A 398 14.87 17.10 -21.67
CA GLU A 398 15.08 18.41 -21.04
C GLU A 398 14.20 19.49 -21.68
N MET A 399 14.09 19.49 -23.00
CA MET A 399 13.23 20.39 -23.76
C MET A 399 11.76 20.27 -23.32
N ILE A 400 11.20 19.07 -23.28
CA ILE A 400 9.82 18.84 -22.85
C ILE A 400 9.63 19.22 -21.38
N ALA A 401 10.54 18.82 -20.49
CA ALA A 401 10.47 19.20 -19.09
C ALA A 401 10.44 20.73 -18.90
N GLU A 402 11.22 21.48 -19.70
CA GLU A 402 11.24 22.94 -19.64
C GLU A 402 9.95 23.55 -20.23
N MET A 403 9.41 22.98 -21.32
CA MET A 403 8.12 23.42 -21.88
C MET A 403 6.99 23.25 -20.84
N MET A 404 6.98 22.16 -20.07
CA MET A 404 6.00 21.96 -19.00
C MET A 404 6.17 22.97 -17.85
N VAL A 405 7.40 23.40 -17.57
CA VAL A 405 7.66 24.48 -16.60
C VAL A 405 7.14 25.82 -17.14
N ILE A 406 7.33 26.12 -18.42
CA ILE A 406 6.82 27.34 -19.07
C ILE A 406 5.28 27.36 -19.05
N ALA A 407 4.62 26.22 -19.37
CA ALA A 407 3.17 26.08 -19.28
C ALA A 407 2.64 26.39 -17.87
N GLY A 408 3.25 25.80 -16.85
CA GLY A 408 2.87 26.04 -15.45
C GLY A 408 3.07 27.50 -15.02
N ARG A 409 4.11 28.18 -15.53
CA ARG A 409 4.35 29.61 -15.33
C ARG A 409 3.31 30.47 -16.05
N ALA A 410 2.98 30.14 -17.31
CA ALA A 410 1.99 30.86 -18.10
C ALA A 410 0.61 30.81 -17.45
N ILE A 411 0.16 29.62 -17.04
CA ILE A 411 -1.13 29.46 -16.38
C ILE A 411 -1.16 30.08 -14.99
N ALA A 412 -0.05 30.05 -14.24
CA ALA A 412 0.02 30.76 -12.97
C ALA A 412 -0.16 32.29 -13.16
N GLN A 413 0.43 32.86 -14.20
CA GLN A 413 0.25 34.27 -14.57
C GLN A 413 -1.21 34.54 -15.02
N PHE A 414 -1.75 33.74 -15.93
CA PHE A 414 -3.14 33.86 -16.40
C PHE A 414 -4.13 33.81 -15.25
N ALA A 415 -3.95 32.88 -14.31
CA ALA A 415 -4.84 32.74 -13.16
C ALA A 415 -4.80 33.96 -12.23
N LEU A 416 -3.62 34.55 -12.02
CA LEU A 416 -3.46 35.75 -11.20
C LEU A 416 -4.10 36.99 -11.85
N GLU A 417 -3.91 37.17 -13.17
CA GLU A 417 -4.49 38.27 -13.94
C GLU A 417 -6.03 38.21 -13.96
N ASN A 418 -6.59 37.00 -13.95
CA ASN A 418 -8.04 36.77 -14.01
C ASN A 418 -8.67 36.45 -12.63
N ASN A 419 -7.92 36.50 -11.54
CA ASN A 419 -8.37 36.20 -10.19
C ASN A 419 -9.01 34.80 -10.04
N ILE A 420 -8.46 33.80 -10.70
CA ILE A 420 -8.92 32.42 -10.63
C ILE A 420 -8.21 31.72 -9.45
N ALA A 421 -8.98 31.12 -8.53
CA ALA A 421 -8.43 30.33 -7.43
C ALA A 421 -7.74 29.06 -7.95
N MET A 422 -6.48 28.86 -7.62
CA MET A 422 -5.64 27.77 -8.14
C MET A 422 -4.78 27.10 -7.05
N PRO A 423 -4.37 25.82 -7.23
CA PRO A 423 -3.39 25.16 -6.36
C PRO A 423 -1.96 25.49 -6.80
N PHE A 424 -1.43 26.66 -6.39
CA PHE A 424 -0.05 27.06 -6.68
C PHE A 424 0.96 26.18 -5.96
N VAL A 425 2.08 25.88 -6.63
CA VAL A 425 3.21 25.15 -6.04
C VAL A 425 4.28 26.13 -5.62
N THR A 426 4.62 26.14 -4.34
CA THR A 426 5.54 27.10 -3.74
C THR A 426 6.70 26.38 -3.06
N GLN A 427 7.88 27.00 -3.04
CA GLN A 427 9.04 26.47 -2.34
C GLN A 427 9.90 27.60 -1.81
N GLY A 428 10.05 27.66 -0.51
CA GLY A 428 10.94 28.66 0.11
C GLY A 428 12.41 28.43 -0.21
N GLU A 429 13.22 29.46 -0.05
CA GLU A 429 14.65 29.40 -0.30
C GLU A 429 15.33 28.29 0.51
N GLY A 430 16.23 27.56 -0.14
CA GLY A 430 17.11 26.58 0.47
C GLY A 430 18.30 27.26 1.19
N SER A 431 18.91 26.50 2.11
CA SER A 431 20.12 26.99 2.83
C SER A 431 21.40 26.49 2.12
N PHE A 432 21.69 27.03 0.94
CA PHE A 432 22.85 26.64 0.15
C PHE A 432 24.10 27.41 0.57
N SER A 433 25.28 26.74 0.49
CA SER A 433 26.57 27.44 0.65
C SER A 433 26.87 28.31 -0.58
N ALA A 434 27.62 29.37 -0.39
CA ALA A 434 28.08 30.24 -1.50
C ALA A 434 28.83 29.42 -2.57
N GLU A 435 29.62 28.43 -2.16
CA GLU A 435 30.34 27.52 -3.04
C GLU A 435 29.38 26.69 -3.93
N THR A 436 28.31 26.12 -3.35
CA THR A 436 27.26 25.39 -4.10
C THR A 436 26.61 26.30 -5.14
N LEU A 437 26.36 27.55 -4.79
CA LEU A 437 25.75 28.53 -5.69
C LEU A 437 26.70 28.99 -6.82
N GLN A 438 28.00 29.01 -6.59
CA GLN A 438 29.00 29.35 -7.62
C GLN A 438 29.25 28.19 -8.59
N GLN A 439 29.16 26.93 -8.15
CA GLN A 439 29.47 25.73 -8.93
C GLN A 439 28.25 25.05 -9.52
N LYS A 440 27.09 25.71 -9.62
CA LYS A 440 25.79 25.15 -10.02
C LYS A 440 25.84 24.23 -11.26
N ALA A 441 26.69 24.55 -12.24
CA ALA A 441 26.77 23.83 -13.51
C ALA A 441 27.57 22.52 -13.43
N HIS A 442 28.39 22.31 -12.38
CA HIS A 442 29.34 21.20 -12.30
C HIS A 442 29.43 20.61 -10.89
N LEU A 443 28.29 20.37 -10.25
CA LEU A 443 28.26 19.73 -8.93
C LEU A 443 28.65 18.27 -9.03
N THR A 444 29.54 17.80 -8.13
CA THR A 444 29.83 16.38 -7.95
C THR A 444 28.65 15.66 -7.29
N LEU A 445 28.64 14.32 -7.28
CA LEU A 445 27.56 13.55 -6.65
C LEU A 445 27.42 13.86 -5.15
N SER A 446 28.53 14.03 -4.44
CA SER A 446 28.49 14.38 -3.01
C SER A 446 27.93 15.81 -2.79
N GLN A 447 28.27 16.76 -3.68
CA GLN A 447 27.75 18.13 -3.64
C GLN A 447 26.26 18.14 -3.98
N MET A 448 25.80 17.40 -5.00
CA MET A 448 24.37 17.25 -5.33
C MET A 448 23.59 16.63 -4.17
N PHE A 449 24.13 15.58 -3.54
CA PHE A 449 23.52 14.93 -2.38
C PHE A 449 23.38 15.88 -1.20
N LYS A 450 24.42 16.67 -0.90
CA LYS A 450 24.38 17.70 0.13
C LYS A 450 23.37 18.79 -0.21
N ALA A 451 23.37 19.29 -1.46
CA ALA A 451 22.43 20.30 -1.93
C ALA A 451 20.98 19.83 -1.86
N ALA A 452 20.69 18.55 -2.20
CA ALA A 452 19.35 17.98 -2.10
C ALA A 452 18.75 18.11 -0.67
N ARG A 453 19.58 18.02 0.35
CA ARG A 453 19.16 18.16 1.77
C ARG A 453 18.97 19.62 2.19
N CYS A 454 19.51 20.58 1.44
CA CYS A 454 19.35 22.01 1.69
C CYS A 454 18.05 22.57 1.12
N PHE A 455 17.40 21.88 0.18
CA PHE A 455 16.11 22.30 -0.33
C PHE A 455 15.02 22.21 0.73
N LYS A 456 14.19 23.24 0.81
CA LYS A 456 12.91 23.13 1.51
C LYS A 456 11.94 22.32 0.69
N ARG A 457 11.04 21.60 1.35
CA ARG A 457 9.97 20.88 0.65
C ARG A 457 9.03 21.87 -0.04
N SER A 458 8.67 21.59 -1.28
CA SER A 458 7.60 22.31 -1.96
C SER A 458 6.27 22.10 -1.25
N LYS A 459 5.39 23.10 -1.30
CA LYS A 459 4.04 23.07 -0.73
C LYS A 459 3.04 23.50 -1.78
N ILE A 460 1.85 22.97 -1.71
CA ILE A 460 0.73 23.39 -2.54
C ILE A 460 -0.14 24.32 -1.69
N SER A 461 -0.50 25.48 -2.25
CA SER A 461 -1.20 26.56 -1.56
C SER A 461 -2.15 27.27 -2.51
N THR A 462 -3.27 27.80 -2.00
CA THR A 462 -4.15 28.69 -2.75
C THR A 462 -3.57 30.08 -2.98
N LYS A 463 -2.50 30.43 -2.26
CA LYS A 463 -1.77 31.68 -2.42
C LYS A 463 -0.51 31.46 -3.22
N SER A 464 -0.34 32.26 -4.26
CA SER A 464 0.90 32.29 -5.04
C SER A 464 2.06 32.81 -4.20
N ALA A 465 3.21 32.14 -4.32
CA ALA A 465 4.49 32.57 -3.75
C ALA A 465 5.63 31.95 -4.58
N PRO A 466 6.88 32.44 -4.44
CA PRO A 466 8.01 31.93 -5.21
C PRO A 466 8.27 30.44 -5.05
N HIS A 467 8.74 29.83 -6.12
CA HIS A 467 9.29 28.47 -6.14
C HIS A 467 10.80 28.54 -6.37
N SER A 468 11.59 28.60 -5.29
CA SER A 468 13.03 28.89 -5.37
C SER A 468 13.81 27.86 -6.20
N GLY A 469 13.52 26.57 -6.07
CA GLY A 469 14.18 25.52 -6.87
C GLY A 469 13.92 25.62 -8.37
N LEU A 470 12.83 26.26 -8.80
CA LEU A 470 12.56 26.58 -10.20
C LEU A 470 13.01 27.98 -10.62
N GLY A 471 13.38 28.86 -9.69
CA GLY A 471 13.71 30.25 -9.98
C GLY A 471 12.53 31.07 -10.51
N LEU A 472 11.30 30.74 -10.08
CA LEU A 472 10.06 31.35 -10.55
C LEU A 472 9.31 32.05 -9.43
N ASN A 473 8.70 33.21 -9.73
CA ASN A 473 7.89 33.97 -8.78
C ASN A 473 6.52 33.34 -8.53
N SER A 474 5.99 32.62 -9.49
CA SER A 474 4.71 31.91 -9.41
C SER A 474 4.74 30.67 -10.31
N TYR A 475 4.16 29.60 -9.83
CA TYR A 475 4.13 28.33 -10.57
C TYR A 475 2.95 27.48 -10.12
N LEU A 476 2.38 26.73 -11.04
CA LEU A 476 1.44 25.66 -10.77
C LEU A 476 1.69 24.48 -11.73
N ARG A 477 1.07 23.34 -11.46
CA ARG A 477 1.09 22.18 -12.35
C ARG A 477 -0.22 22.13 -13.12
N VAL A 478 -0.14 21.86 -14.44
CA VAL A 478 -1.32 21.82 -15.33
C VAL A 478 -1.22 20.74 -16.40
N THR A 479 -0.02 20.18 -16.60
CA THR A 479 0.33 19.44 -17.81
C THR A 479 0.07 17.95 -17.77
N SER A 480 -0.50 17.41 -16.69
CA SER A 480 -0.72 15.96 -16.60
C SER A 480 -2.05 15.62 -15.92
N PRO A 481 -3.19 16.03 -16.47
CA PRO A 481 -4.51 15.81 -15.86
C PRO A 481 -4.98 14.34 -15.92
N ILE A 482 -4.44 13.51 -16.81
CA ILE A 482 -4.73 12.07 -16.87
C ILE A 482 -4.20 11.36 -15.61
N ARG A 483 -3.07 11.84 -15.06
CA ARG A 483 -2.32 11.15 -14.01
C ARG A 483 -2.06 11.95 -12.74
N ARG A 484 -2.53 13.19 -12.62
CA ARG A 484 -2.40 14.03 -11.41
C ARG A 484 -3.68 14.80 -11.15
N TYR A 485 -4.31 14.55 -10.01
CA TYR A 485 -5.60 15.13 -9.66
C TYR A 485 -5.59 16.66 -9.59
N LEU A 486 -4.57 17.28 -9.01
CA LEU A 486 -4.54 18.73 -8.93
C LEU A 486 -4.28 19.40 -10.29
N ASP A 487 -3.67 18.74 -11.24
CA ASP A 487 -3.57 19.21 -12.63
C ASP A 487 -4.96 19.17 -13.30
N LEU A 488 -5.76 18.12 -13.03
CA LEU A 488 -7.15 18.04 -13.45
C LEU A 488 -7.99 19.17 -12.84
N VAL A 489 -7.82 19.45 -11.55
CA VAL A 489 -8.49 20.58 -10.88
C VAL A 489 -8.14 21.93 -11.53
N VAL A 490 -6.87 22.15 -11.88
CA VAL A 490 -6.46 23.34 -12.63
C VAL A 490 -7.16 23.41 -13.97
N GLN A 491 -7.22 22.28 -14.69
CA GLN A 491 -7.88 22.22 -15.99
C GLN A 491 -9.39 22.48 -15.87
N GLN A 492 -10.07 21.93 -14.86
CA GLN A 492 -11.47 22.20 -14.55
C GLN A 492 -11.73 23.69 -14.28
N GLN A 493 -10.85 24.35 -13.52
CA GLN A 493 -10.93 25.79 -13.26
C GLN A 493 -10.80 26.63 -14.55
N LEU A 494 -9.81 26.29 -15.40
CA LEU A 494 -9.61 26.94 -16.69
C LEU A 494 -10.80 26.73 -17.61
N LEU A 495 -11.29 25.49 -17.72
CA LEU A 495 -12.42 25.14 -18.57
C LEU A 495 -13.69 25.88 -18.15
N ASN A 496 -13.98 25.93 -16.86
CA ASN A 496 -15.11 26.67 -16.34
C ASN A 496 -15.00 28.17 -16.63
N PHE A 497 -13.78 28.74 -16.44
CA PHE A 497 -13.55 30.17 -16.69
C PHE A 497 -13.78 30.54 -18.16
N ILE A 498 -13.16 29.83 -19.12
CA ILE A 498 -13.28 30.14 -20.54
C ILE A 498 -14.71 29.91 -21.07
N ASN A 499 -15.47 29.02 -20.46
CA ASN A 499 -16.89 28.76 -20.81
C ASN A 499 -17.87 29.61 -19.99
N ASN A 500 -17.40 30.63 -19.25
CA ASN A 500 -18.22 31.48 -18.37
C ASN A 500 -19.08 30.71 -17.37
N LYS A 501 -18.60 29.52 -16.93
CA LYS A 501 -19.20 28.74 -15.86
C LYS A 501 -18.58 29.15 -14.50
N PRO A 502 -19.27 28.91 -13.37
CA PRO A 502 -18.73 29.17 -12.05
C PRO A 502 -17.46 28.37 -11.79
N THR A 503 -16.40 29.03 -11.34
CA THR A 503 -15.17 28.39 -10.85
C THR A 503 -15.28 28.08 -9.35
N LEU A 504 -14.52 27.09 -8.89
CA LEU A 504 -14.40 26.81 -7.45
C LEU A 504 -13.71 27.99 -6.74
N ASP A 505 -14.17 28.30 -5.56
CA ASP A 505 -13.57 29.32 -4.70
C ASP A 505 -12.28 28.82 -4.00
N GLU A 506 -11.61 29.73 -3.30
CA GLU A 506 -10.38 29.43 -2.56
C GLU A 506 -10.60 28.34 -1.50
N ALA A 507 -11.76 28.30 -0.85
CA ALA A 507 -12.09 27.32 0.20
C ALA A 507 -12.22 25.92 -0.39
N ALA A 508 -12.88 25.78 -1.53
CA ALA A 508 -13.03 24.51 -2.25
C ALA A 508 -11.67 23.99 -2.75
N ILE A 509 -10.84 24.85 -3.35
CA ILE A 509 -9.47 24.47 -3.77
C ILE A 509 -8.62 24.03 -2.57
N LYS A 510 -8.69 24.75 -1.44
CA LYS A 510 -7.98 24.39 -0.21
C LYS A 510 -8.42 23.02 0.33
N SER A 511 -9.72 22.69 0.25
CA SER A 511 -10.25 21.38 0.63
C SER A 511 -9.63 20.26 -0.22
N ARG A 512 -9.59 20.42 -1.55
CA ARG A 512 -9.01 19.45 -2.49
C ARG A 512 -7.50 19.24 -2.27
N ILE A 513 -6.77 20.32 -2.00
CA ILE A 513 -5.35 20.25 -1.59
C ILE A 513 -5.21 19.43 -0.30
N GLY A 514 -6.07 19.67 0.69
CA GLY A 514 -6.07 18.94 1.97
C GLY A 514 -6.27 17.44 1.79
N GLN A 515 -7.25 17.04 1.00
CA GLN A 515 -7.52 15.63 0.67
C GLN A 515 -6.35 14.98 -0.08
N THR A 516 -5.79 15.67 -1.07
CA THR A 516 -4.60 15.22 -1.80
C THR A 516 -3.42 14.93 -0.85
N ASN A 517 -3.18 15.78 0.15
CA ASN A 517 -2.09 15.61 1.11
C ASN A 517 -2.27 14.35 1.99
N VAL A 518 -3.49 13.94 2.28
CA VAL A 518 -3.77 12.71 3.04
C VAL A 518 -3.41 11.46 2.22
N VAL A 519 -3.82 11.44 0.96
CA VAL A 519 -3.65 10.26 0.08
C VAL A 519 -2.21 10.14 -0.44
N ILE A 520 -1.55 11.26 -0.80
CA ILE A 520 -0.20 11.27 -1.40
C ILE A 520 0.85 10.55 -0.52
N SER A 521 0.68 10.60 0.80
CA SER A 521 1.59 9.92 1.72
C SER A 521 1.52 8.39 1.55
N LYS A 522 0.31 7.84 1.35
CA LYS A 522 0.09 6.40 1.12
C LYS A 522 0.64 5.99 -0.25
N VAL A 523 0.34 6.79 -1.28
CA VAL A 523 0.84 6.58 -2.65
C VAL A 523 2.36 6.54 -2.69
N ASN A 524 3.03 7.55 -2.14
CA ASN A 524 4.49 7.62 -2.11
C ASN A 524 5.12 6.45 -1.33
N LYS A 525 4.46 6.00 -0.26
CA LYS A 525 4.94 4.86 0.54
C LYS A 525 4.79 3.56 -0.23
N ALA A 526 3.66 3.34 -0.89
CA ALA A 526 3.42 2.18 -1.73
C ALA A 526 4.43 2.11 -2.89
N THR A 527 4.61 3.21 -3.62
CA THR A 527 5.56 3.31 -4.73
C THR A 527 6.99 3.00 -4.27
N ARG A 528 7.45 3.64 -3.18
CA ARG A 528 8.81 3.40 -2.66
C ARG A 528 9.00 1.94 -2.26
N GLN A 529 8.05 1.35 -1.54
CA GLN A 529 8.15 -0.04 -1.10
C GLN A 529 8.12 -1.03 -2.28
N SER A 530 7.34 -0.74 -3.32
CA SER A 530 7.33 -1.52 -4.55
C SER A 530 8.67 -1.43 -5.29
N VAL A 531 9.22 -0.23 -5.44
CA VAL A 531 10.54 -0.01 -6.03
C VAL A 531 11.63 -0.77 -5.25
N ASP A 532 11.64 -0.66 -3.92
CA ASP A 532 12.61 -1.36 -3.06
C ASP A 532 12.46 -2.89 -3.19
N HIS A 533 11.23 -3.42 -3.29
CA HIS A 533 10.94 -4.83 -3.52
C HIS A 533 11.60 -5.33 -4.82
N TYR A 534 11.37 -4.64 -5.93
CA TYR A 534 11.94 -5.06 -7.23
C TYR A 534 13.45 -4.87 -7.30
N LYS A 535 14.02 -3.89 -6.60
CA LYS A 535 15.49 -3.78 -6.45
C LYS A 535 16.05 -4.95 -5.66
N CYS A 536 15.40 -5.38 -4.58
CA CYS A 536 15.78 -6.58 -3.83
C CYS A 536 15.64 -7.85 -4.69
N LEU A 537 14.56 -7.96 -5.49
CA LEU A 537 14.35 -9.08 -6.40
C LEU A 537 15.45 -9.14 -7.49
N PHE A 538 15.78 -7.99 -8.09
CA PHE A 538 16.90 -7.88 -9.03
C PHE A 538 18.20 -8.41 -8.42
N LEU A 539 18.53 -7.97 -7.21
CA LEU A 539 19.75 -8.39 -6.53
C LEU A 539 19.73 -9.89 -6.17
N LYS A 540 18.57 -10.44 -5.83
CA LYS A 540 18.38 -11.87 -5.58
C LYS A 540 18.59 -12.70 -6.85
N GLN A 541 18.02 -12.23 -7.98
CA GLN A 541 18.15 -12.89 -9.29
C GLN A 541 19.58 -12.83 -9.85
N ASN A 542 20.36 -11.82 -9.46
CA ASN A 542 21.74 -11.59 -9.93
C ASN A 542 22.80 -11.86 -8.86
N ASN A 543 22.48 -12.67 -7.85
CA ASN A 543 23.44 -13.02 -6.79
C ASN A 543 24.50 -14.05 -7.30
N PRO A 544 25.81 -13.81 -7.06
CA PRO A 544 26.43 -12.73 -6.26
C PRO A 544 26.62 -11.42 -7.06
N TRP A 545 25.89 -10.38 -6.69
CA TRP A 545 26.03 -9.07 -7.33
C TRP A 545 27.25 -8.31 -6.80
N LYS A 546 27.97 -7.65 -7.71
CA LYS A 546 29.10 -6.75 -7.43
C LYS A 546 28.95 -5.50 -8.29
N GLY A 547 29.34 -4.36 -7.75
CA GLY A 547 29.26 -3.09 -8.47
C GLY A 547 30.16 -2.03 -7.82
N VAL A 548 29.96 -0.78 -8.28
CA VAL A 548 30.69 0.40 -7.80
C VAL A 548 29.70 1.37 -7.18
N GLY A 549 30.06 1.91 -6.04
CA GLY A 549 29.35 3.00 -5.41
C GLY A 549 30.24 4.20 -5.18
N THR A 550 29.66 5.38 -5.11
CA THR A 550 30.35 6.67 -4.89
C THR A 550 30.09 7.16 -3.46
N VAL A 551 31.12 7.59 -2.76
CA VAL A 551 31.02 8.15 -1.40
C VAL A 551 30.40 9.54 -1.45
N VAL A 552 29.17 9.67 -0.94
CA VAL A 552 28.44 10.96 -0.95
C VAL A 552 28.40 11.68 0.40
N GLU A 553 28.68 10.95 1.50
CA GLU A 553 28.71 11.53 2.84
C GLU A 553 29.67 10.71 3.73
N ALA A 554 30.35 11.37 4.67
CA ALA A 554 31.29 10.70 5.57
C ALA A 554 31.22 11.27 6.99
N HIS A 555 30.84 10.40 7.94
CA HIS A 555 30.77 10.73 9.37
C HIS A 555 31.61 9.75 10.19
N GLY A 556 32.78 10.21 10.67
CA GLY A 556 33.72 9.34 11.37
C GLY A 556 34.18 8.17 10.47
N SER A 557 34.07 6.94 10.95
CA SER A 557 34.38 5.71 10.20
C SER A 557 33.21 5.21 9.31
N LYS A 558 32.03 5.84 9.40
CA LYS A 558 30.88 5.49 8.58
C LYS A 558 30.79 6.40 7.36
N VAL A 559 30.63 5.81 6.21
CA VAL A 559 30.41 6.53 4.94
C VAL A 559 29.08 6.10 4.33
N THR A 560 28.39 7.07 3.73
CA THR A 560 27.21 6.80 2.90
C THR A 560 27.68 6.68 1.46
N VAL A 561 27.39 5.55 0.85
CA VAL A 561 27.77 5.22 -0.52
C VAL A 561 26.50 5.17 -1.37
N LEU A 562 26.44 5.97 -2.42
CA LEU A 562 25.42 5.93 -3.46
C LEU A 562 25.82 4.92 -4.53
N ILE A 563 24.94 4.04 -4.91
CA ILE A 563 25.15 3.00 -5.93
C ILE A 563 24.35 3.39 -7.18
N PRO A 564 24.99 4.03 -8.19
CA PRO A 564 24.26 4.59 -9.32
C PRO A 564 23.49 3.55 -10.16
N GLU A 565 24.06 2.37 -10.33
CA GLU A 565 23.44 1.27 -11.10
C GLU A 565 22.14 0.75 -10.47
N LEU A 566 21.98 0.89 -9.16
CA LEU A 566 20.81 0.43 -8.42
C LEU A 566 19.88 1.59 -8.02
N GLY A 567 20.36 2.85 -8.11
CA GLY A 567 19.68 3.98 -7.48
C GLY A 567 19.43 3.75 -5.99
N MET A 568 20.41 3.12 -5.29
CA MET A 568 20.33 2.77 -3.87
C MET A 568 21.45 3.44 -3.09
N MET A 569 21.26 3.54 -1.78
CA MET A 569 22.28 4.01 -0.85
C MET A 569 22.54 2.96 0.23
N THR A 570 23.78 2.88 0.67
CA THR A 570 24.17 2.01 1.78
C THR A 570 25.16 2.72 2.70
N GLN A 571 25.21 2.30 3.95
CA GLN A 571 26.21 2.76 4.91
C GLN A 571 27.29 1.68 5.10
N LEU A 572 28.54 2.07 4.91
CA LEU A 572 29.70 1.19 5.09
C LEU A 572 30.64 1.74 6.16
N LYS A 573 31.37 0.84 6.81
CA LYS A 573 32.55 1.19 7.61
C LYS A 573 33.78 0.88 6.76
N LEU A 574 34.57 1.89 6.45
CA LEU A 574 35.76 1.76 5.61
C LEU A 574 36.99 2.29 6.34
N ASP A 575 38.09 1.52 6.24
CA ASP A 575 39.38 1.87 6.76
C ASP A 575 40.47 1.43 5.75
N PRO A 576 41.28 2.36 5.21
CA PRO A 576 41.27 3.79 5.47
C PRO A 576 39.97 4.47 4.96
N LYS A 577 39.59 5.59 5.59
CA LYS A 577 38.41 6.37 5.20
C LYS A 577 38.63 7.01 3.83
N PRO A 578 37.78 6.73 2.83
CA PRO A 578 37.84 7.36 1.51
C PRO A 578 37.41 8.83 1.56
N SER A 579 37.79 9.59 0.54
CA SER A 579 37.33 10.95 0.31
C SER A 579 35.89 10.98 -0.25
N LEU A 580 35.26 12.16 -0.20
CA LEU A 580 34.00 12.36 -0.93
C LEU A 580 34.25 12.22 -2.43
N ASP A 581 33.28 11.65 -3.12
CA ASP A 581 33.29 11.31 -4.55
C ASP A 581 34.27 10.18 -4.95
N ASP A 582 34.99 9.55 -3.99
CA ASP A 582 35.74 8.35 -4.27
C ASP A 582 34.82 7.18 -4.63
N GLU A 583 35.26 6.35 -5.57
CA GLU A 583 34.61 5.11 -5.94
C GLU A 583 35.01 3.96 -5.01
N VAL A 584 34.02 3.20 -4.58
CA VAL A 584 34.19 2.01 -3.72
C VAL A 584 33.58 0.80 -4.40
N LYS A 585 34.40 -0.25 -4.58
CA LYS A 585 33.90 -1.55 -5.05
C LYS A 585 33.15 -2.26 -3.92
N ILE A 586 31.96 -2.71 -4.20
CA ILE A 586 31.05 -3.31 -3.23
C ILE A 586 30.43 -4.59 -3.74
N ARG A 587 29.96 -5.41 -2.81
CA ARG A 587 29.19 -6.62 -3.10
C ARG A 587 28.02 -6.76 -2.15
N VAL A 588 26.98 -7.45 -2.59
CA VAL A 588 25.89 -7.90 -1.74
C VAL A 588 26.36 -9.04 -0.83
N VAL A 589 25.96 -9.00 0.42
CA VAL A 589 26.26 -10.03 1.44
C VAL A 589 25.00 -10.75 1.88
N ALA A 590 23.93 -10.01 2.13
CA ALA A 590 22.65 -10.56 2.53
C ALA A 590 21.50 -9.74 1.93
N ILE A 591 20.39 -10.42 1.68
CA ILE A 591 19.15 -9.80 1.22
C ILE A 591 18.04 -10.30 2.14
N ASP A 592 17.41 -9.40 2.88
CA ASP A 592 16.15 -9.65 3.59
C ASP A 592 15.03 -9.12 2.69
N PHE A 593 14.50 -10.02 1.87
CA PHE A 593 13.59 -9.67 0.78
C PHE A 593 12.28 -9.09 1.29
N GLU A 594 11.71 -9.70 2.30
CA GLU A 594 10.41 -9.31 2.84
C GLU A 594 10.46 -7.95 3.58
N ASN A 595 11.60 -7.64 4.21
CA ASN A 595 11.84 -6.34 4.83
C ASN A 595 12.48 -5.32 3.88
N ARG A 596 12.83 -5.73 2.65
CA ARG A 596 13.47 -4.89 1.61
C ARG A 596 14.80 -4.29 2.07
N LEU A 597 15.54 -5.09 2.80
CA LEU A 597 16.87 -4.72 3.30
C LEU A 597 17.95 -5.46 2.55
N VAL A 598 19.01 -4.75 2.22
CA VAL A 598 20.19 -5.30 1.54
C VAL A 598 21.44 -4.87 2.28
N ASP A 599 22.24 -5.86 2.66
CA ASP A 599 23.53 -5.62 3.28
C ASP A 599 24.64 -5.67 2.22
N PHE A 600 25.43 -4.61 2.17
CA PHE A 600 26.60 -4.51 1.30
C PHE A 600 27.89 -4.49 2.12
N LYS A 601 28.97 -4.96 1.48
CA LYS A 601 30.35 -4.82 2.00
C LYS A 601 31.27 -4.36 0.88
N SER A 602 32.35 -3.68 1.25
CA SER A 602 33.46 -3.39 0.34
C SER A 602 34.17 -4.69 -0.06
N LEU A 603 34.72 -4.69 -1.28
CA LEU A 603 35.54 -5.79 -1.80
C LEU A 603 36.99 -5.61 -1.39
#